data_c66c62a4e006f592003b0bfe064656d6
#
_entry.id   c66c62a4e006f592003b0bfe064656d6
#
_cell.length_a   1.000
_cell.length_b   1.000
_cell.length_c   1.000
_cell.angle_alpha   90.00
_cell.angle_beta   90.00
_cell.angle_gamma   90.00
#
_symmetry.space_group_name_H-M   'P 1'
#
loop_
_entity.id
_entity.type
_entity.pdbx_description
1 polymer ?
#
loop_
_entity_poly.entity_id
_entity_poly.type
_entity_poly.pdbx_seq_one_letter_code
_entity_poly.pdbx_strand_id
1 'polypeptide(L)'
;MTSITISDILTIIFVLVDDWYQVEGVKLLQGKPGKKPEFTDSEVMTLMLAQDYIPYPSETQYIEFLRANNLDLFPRLVDQSQFNRRSRSLRLLVEQLRRYWIAQKGWNCQTRYLLDTKPVPVLGYKRNKSHSDFFGNAGYGICASRKLKYFGYKLVTVTSLRGIPMVYGLVPANLDERLAAETIIDHFSCCDLFTDKGFLGLEWQTQIFNQTNNLIWTPRRSNQYVQNTRNLNHWLSSVRERIEGVFHEIQDTGRNIERLLAKTIVGLCTRVIAKMTSHLLRYLLLIDFGVNVQTFEAVPTF
;
A
#
# COMPACT_ATOMS: atom_id res chain seq x y z
N MET A 1 1.63 -31.27 4.11
CA MET A 1 2.04 -29.86 4.10
C MET A 1 2.23 -29.44 5.53
N THR A 2 3.44 -29.13 5.96
CA THR A 2 3.69 -28.56 7.29
C THR A 2 2.99 -27.21 7.37
N SER A 3 2.11 -27.04 8.35
CA SER A 3 1.44 -25.75 8.58
C SER A 3 2.50 -24.73 9.00
N ILE A 4 2.66 -23.66 8.24
CA ILE A 4 3.56 -22.55 8.56
C ILE A 4 2.95 -21.78 9.75
N THR A 5 3.76 -21.58 10.79
CA THR A 5 3.35 -20.87 12.00
C THR A 5 3.55 -19.36 11.84
N ILE A 6 2.95 -18.56 12.74
CA ILE A 6 3.22 -17.12 12.82
C ILE A 6 4.71 -16.86 13.09
N SER A 7 5.34 -17.68 13.94
CA SER A 7 6.78 -17.57 14.24
C SER A 7 7.65 -17.80 13.01
N ASP A 8 7.30 -18.76 12.16
CA ASP A 8 8.04 -18.99 10.90
C ASP A 8 7.93 -17.79 9.98
N ILE A 9 6.73 -17.20 9.85
CA ILE A 9 6.53 -16.01 9.02
C ILE A 9 7.29 -14.81 9.58
N LEU A 10 7.24 -14.57 10.89
CA LEU A 10 8.00 -13.50 11.51
C LEU A 10 9.51 -13.66 11.26
N THR A 11 10.01 -14.90 11.34
CA THR A 11 11.41 -15.23 11.06
C THR A 11 11.76 -14.96 9.58
N ILE A 12 10.95 -15.43 8.64
CA ILE A 12 11.18 -15.20 7.20
C ILE A 12 11.18 -13.70 6.90
N ILE A 13 10.20 -12.95 7.43
CA ILE A 13 10.13 -11.50 7.21
C ILE A 13 11.36 -10.82 7.82
N PHE A 14 11.77 -11.24 9.03
CA PHE A 14 12.96 -10.67 9.68
C PHE A 14 14.20 -10.88 8.83
N VAL A 15 14.46 -12.09 8.33
CA VAL A 15 15.61 -12.37 7.47
C VAL A 15 15.59 -11.50 6.22
N LEU A 16 14.45 -11.42 5.50
CA LEU A 16 14.33 -10.59 4.31
C LEU A 16 14.57 -9.09 4.57
N VAL A 17 14.13 -8.60 5.72
CA VAL A 17 14.31 -7.21 6.13
C VAL A 17 15.74 -6.96 6.58
N ASP A 18 16.30 -7.83 7.42
CA ASP A 18 17.62 -7.65 8.02
C ASP A 18 18.74 -7.78 6.97
N ASP A 19 18.65 -8.74 6.06
CA ASP A 19 19.60 -8.90 4.95
C ASP A 19 19.71 -7.59 4.14
N TRP A 20 18.59 -6.98 3.79
CA TRP A 20 18.60 -5.68 3.12
C TRP A 20 19.10 -4.55 4.03
N TYR A 21 18.66 -4.54 5.29
CA TYR A 21 18.99 -3.48 6.22
C TYR A 21 20.49 -3.40 6.50
N GLN A 22 21.17 -4.54 6.69
CA GLN A 22 22.61 -4.59 6.95
C GLN A 22 23.43 -4.08 5.75
N VAL A 23 22.96 -4.30 4.52
CA VAL A 23 23.69 -3.91 3.30
C VAL A 23 23.36 -2.48 2.87
N GLU A 24 22.08 -2.12 2.81
CA GLU A 24 21.60 -0.85 2.25
C GLU A 24 20.99 0.08 3.31
N GLY A 25 20.19 -0.45 4.23
CA GLY A 25 19.46 0.34 5.20
C GLY A 25 20.37 1.13 6.13
N VAL A 26 21.47 0.52 6.59
CA VAL A 26 22.46 1.17 7.46
C VAL A 26 23.10 2.38 6.78
N LYS A 27 23.39 2.30 5.47
CA LYS A 27 23.96 3.41 4.70
C LYS A 27 23.06 4.62 4.66
N LEU A 28 21.74 4.39 4.57
CA LEU A 28 20.71 5.45 4.51
C LEU A 28 20.50 6.15 5.88
N LEU A 29 20.96 5.54 6.95
CA LEU A 29 20.86 6.08 8.32
C LEU A 29 22.19 6.62 8.87
N GLN A 30 23.23 6.68 8.05
CA GLN A 30 24.54 7.17 8.47
C GLN A 30 24.45 8.57 9.10
N GLY A 31 25.12 8.74 10.24
CA GLY A 31 25.19 10.03 10.94
C GLY A 31 24.19 10.23 12.09
N LYS A 32 23.36 9.25 12.44
CA LYS A 32 22.56 9.34 13.67
C LYS A 32 23.46 9.10 14.89
N PRO A 33 23.70 10.12 15.73
CA PRO A 33 24.47 9.94 16.95
C PRO A 33 23.69 9.13 18.00
N GLY A 34 24.38 8.40 18.85
CA GLY A 34 23.79 7.72 20.00
C GLY A 34 24.03 6.21 20.04
N LYS A 35 23.67 5.61 21.18
CA LYS A 35 23.74 4.14 21.37
C LYS A 35 22.76 3.44 20.42
N LYS A 36 23.19 2.36 19.78
CA LYS A 36 22.30 1.51 19.00
C LYS A 36 21.18 0.96 19.90
N PRO A 37 19.92 1.01 19.47
CA PRO A 37 18.81 0.49 20.28
C PRO A 37 18.92 -1.04 20.39
N GLU A 38 18.58 -1.57 21.56
CA GLU A 38 18.59 -3.02 21.81
C GLU A 38 17.53 -3.76 20.98
N PHE A 39 16.35 -3.16 20.81
CA PHE A 39 15.36 -3.59 19.82
C PHE A 39 15.72 -2.93 18.51
N THR A 40 16.18 -3.69 17.53
CA THR A 40 16.82 -3.18 16.29
C THR A 40 15.82 -2.50 15.34
N ASP A 41 16.31 -1.77 14.35
CA ASP A 41 15.48 -1.17 13.32
C ASP A 41 14.91 -2.25 12.38
N SER A 42 15.65 -3.33 12.13
CA SER A 42 15.16 -4.50 11.39
C SER A 42 13.97 -5.16 12.09
N GLU A 43 14.01 -5.33 13.42
CA GLU A 43 12.89 -5.85 14.20
C GLU A 43 11.66 -4.94 14.11
N VAL A 44 11.84 -3.61 14.23
CA VAL A 44 10.72 -2.66 14.05
C VAL A 44 10.11 -2.77 12.66
N MET A 45 10.94 -2.79 11.61
CA MET A 45 10.47 -2.90 10.22
C MET A 45 9.76 -4.24 10.00
N THR A 46 10.28 -5.33 10.53
CA THR A 46 9.65 -6.66 10.50
C THR A 46 8.25 -6.59 11.10
N LEU A 47 8.11 -6.05 12.30
CA LEU A 47 6.80 -5.94 12.95
C LEU A 47 5.86 -4.98 12.23
N MET A 48 6.37 -3.90 11.62
CA MET A 48 5.54 -3.02 10.77
C MET A 48 4.89 -3.77 9.60
N LEU A 49 5.63 -4.68 8.97
CA LEU A 49 5.16 -5.47 7.83
C LEU A 49 4.28 -6.64 8.27
N ALA A 50 4.69 -7.36 9.31
CA ALA A 50 3.98 -8.53 9.80
C ALA A 50 2.59 -8.21 10.37
N GLN A 51 2.34 -6.96 10.79
CA GLN A 51 1.04 -6.55 11.33
C GLN A 51 -0.13 -6.79 10.36
N ASP A 52 0.11 -6.88 9.06
CA ASP A 52 -0.94 -7.17 8.09
C ASP A 52 -1.29 -8.66 7.97
N TYR A 53 -0.50 -9.54 8.58
CA TYR A 53 -0.72 -10.98 8.60
C TYR A 53 -1.26 -11.49 9.94
N ILE A 54 -1.32 -10.60 10.93
CA ILE A 54 -1.82 -10.90 12.28
C ILE A 54 -3.13 -10.14 12.48
N PRO A 55 -4.21 -10.78 12.94
CA PRO A 55 -5.58 -10.25 12.87
C PRO A 55 -5.89 -9.13 13.88
N TYR A 56 -4.90 -8.36 14.33
CA TYR A 56 -5.08 -7.25 15.27
C TYR A 56 -4.82 -5.89 14.58
N PRO A 57 -5.86 -5.13 14.21
CA PRO A 57 -5.71 -3.84 13.56
C PRO A 57 -5.19 -2.74 14.50
N SER A 58 -5.38 -2.88 15.82
CA SER A 58 -4.85 -1.98 16.84
C SER A 58 -3.40 -2.29 17.15
N GLU A 59 -2.51 -1.29 17.07
CA GLU A 59 -1.10 -1.45 17.45
C GLU A 59 -0.92 -1.92 18.89
N THR A 60 -1.79 -1.49 19.83
CA THR A 60 -1.74 -1.93 21.21
C THR A 60 -2.00 -3.43 21.32
N GLN A 61 -3.11 -3.90 20.75
CA GLN A 61 -3.45 -5.33 20.76
C GLN A 61 -2.40 -6.17 20.05
N TYR A 62 -1.85 -5.66 18.95
CA TYR A 62 -0.78 -6.32 18.22
C TYR A 62 0.49 -6.51 19.06
N ILE A 63 0.96 -5.46 19.73
CA ILE A 63 2.16 -5.54 20.61
C ILE A 63 1.90 -6.45 21.81
N GLU A 64 0.71 -6.41 22.41
CA GLU A 64 0.33 -7.32 23.50
C GLU A 64 0.28 -8.78 23.02
N PHE A 65 -0.27 -9.05 21.84
CA PHE A 65 -0.25 -10.39 21.24
C PHE A 65 1.18 -10.91 21.05
N LEU A 66 2.09 -10.08 20.48
CA LEU A 66 3.49 -10.47 20.30
C LEU A 66 4.19 -10.73 21.65
N ARG A 67 3.89 -9.90 22.66
CA ARG A 67 4.46 -10.08 24.01
C ARG A 67 4.02 -11.38 24.65
N ALA A 68 2.79 -11.79 24.40
CA ALA A 68 2.25 -13.03 24.95
C ALA A 68 2.73 -14.30 24.22
N ASN A 69 3.01 -14.20 22.90
CA ASN A 69 3.19 -15.39 22.07
C ASN A 69 4.53 -15.51 21.36
N ASN A 70 5.30 -14.41 21.22
CA ASN A 70 6.52 -14.38 20.40
C ASN A 70 7.67 -13.62 21.09
N LEU A 71 7.70 -13.60 22.43
CA LEU A 71 8.76 -12.91 23.18
C LEU A 71 10.12 -13.61 23.04
N ASP A 72 10.13 -14.90 22.74
CA ASP A 72 11.31 -15.67 22.38
C ASP A 72 12.01 -15.15 21.11
N LEU A 73 11.24 -14.73 20.11
CA LEU A 73 11.77 -14.12 18.89
C LEU A 73 12.15 -12.64 19.10
N PHE A 74 11.42 -11.93 19.95
CA PHE A 74 11.63 -10.50 20.23
C PHE A 74 11.84 -10.20 21.71
N PRO A 75 12.95 -10.67 22.33
CA PRO A 75 13.16 -10.58 23.79
C PRO A 75 13.27 -9.15 24.31
N ARG A 76 13.54 -8.17 23.44
CA ARG A 76 13.63 -6.74 23.75
C ARG A 76 12.47 -5.94 23.19
N LEU A 77 11.30 -6.59 22.97
CA LEU A 77 10.11 -5.95 22.41
C LEU A 77 9.74 -4.69 23.21
N VAL A 78 9.65 -3.58 22.49
CA VAL A 78 9.32 -2.25 23.04
C VAL A 78 7.81 -2.10 23.30
N ASP A 79 7.45 -1.05 24.05
CA ASP A 79 6.04 -0.66 24.20
C ASP A 79 5.44 -0.08 22.92
N GLN A 80 4.11 0.02 22.87
CA GLN A 80 3.38 0.55 21.71
C GLN A 80 3.79 1.98 21.34
N SER A 81 4.07 2.84 22.31
CA SER A 81 4.43 4.23 22.06
C SER A 81 5.79 4.35 21.39
N GLN A 82 6.76 3.57 21.87
CA GLN A 82 8.11 3.49 21.29
C GLN A 82 8.05 2.85 19.89
N PHE A 83 7.28 1.76 19.72
CA PHE A 83 7.06 1.13 18.43
C PHE A 83 6.49 2.14 17.42
N ASN A 84 5.42 2.85 17.77
CA ASN A 84 4.77 3.84 16.90
C ASN A 84 5.72 4.97 16.51
N ARG A 85 6.49 5.51 17.48
CA ARG A 85 7.48 6.57 17.21
C ARG A 85 8.57 6.10 16.26
N ARG A 86 9.13 4.90 16.49
CA ARG A 86 10.18 4.34 15.65
C ARG A 86 9.66 3.98 14.26
N SER A 87 8.46 3.39 14.15
CA SER A 87 7.81 3.10 12.87
C SER A 87 7.68 4.35 12.00
N ARG A 88 7.28 5.48 12.60
CA ARG A 88 7.22 6.76 11.88
C ARG A 88 8.59 7.22 11.37
N SER A 89 9.65 7.03 12.14
CA SER A 89 11.01 7.42 11.73
C SER A 89 11.58 6.52 10.63
N LEU A 90 11.18 5.24 10.62
CA LEU A 90 11.67 4.23 9.67
C LEU A 90 10.82 4.11 8.41
N ARG A 91 9.70 4.84 8.29
CA ARG A 91 8.75 4.68 7.18
C ARG A 91 9.38 4.79 5.78
N LEU A 92 10.34 5.71 5.61
CA LEU A 92 11.00 5.90 4.33
C LEU A 92 11.97 4.75 4.00
N LEU A 93 12.57 4.12 5.02
CA LEU A 93 13.35 2.89 4.81
C LEU A 93 12.48 1.73 4.37
N VAL A 94 11.28 1.59 4.93
CA VAL A 94 10.30 0.58 4.48
C VAL A 94 9.92 0.81 3.02
N GLU A 95 9.77 2.06 2.58
CA GLU A 95 9.52 2.37 1.16
C GLU A 95 10.75 2.05 0.29
N GLN A 96 11.98 2.32 0.75
CA GLN A 96 13.19 1.94 0.03
C GLN A 96 13.34 0.43 -0.08
N LEU A 97 13.05 -0.32 0.98
CA LEU A 97 13.03 -1.78 0.97
C LEU A 97 12.01 -2.30 -0.07
N ARG A 98 10.81 -1.72 -0.14
CA ARG A 98 9.80 -2.07 -1.14
C ARG A 98 10.33 -1.88 -2.57
N ARG A 99 10.96 -0.73 -2.85
CA ARG A 99 11.54 -0.42 -4.15
C ARG A 99 12.69 -1.36 -4.50
N TYR A 100 13.51 -1.69 -3.53
CA TYR A 100 14.58 -2.66 -3.68
C TYR A 100 14.04 -4.04 -4.11
N TRP A 101 13.01 -4.55 -3.44
CA TRP A 101 12.39 -5.83 -3.82
C TRP A 101 11.77 -5.81 -5.21
N ILE A 102 11.13 -4.71 -5.61
CA ILE A 102 10.60 -4.53 -6.97
C ILE A 102 11.73 -4.63 -8.00
N ALA A 103 12.84 -3.95 -7.76
CA ALA A 103 13.99 -3.96 -8.66
C ALA A 103 14.68 -5.33 -8.72
N GLN A 104 14.90 -5.97 -7.57
CA GLN A 104 15.50 -7.31 -7.47
C GLN A 104 14.71 -8.38 -8.25
N LYS A 105 13.38 -8.26 -8.29
CA LYS A 105 12.53 -9.18 -9.04
C LYS A 105 12.30 -8.78 -10.49
N GLY A 106 12.89 -7.68 -10.95
CA GLY A 106 12.67 -7.15 -12.30
C GLY A 106 11.23 -6.74 -12.59
N TRP A 107 10.41 -6.51 -11.56
CA TRP A 107 9.01 -6.14 -11.73
C TRP A 107 8.82 -4.73 -12.29
N ASN A 108 9.84 -3.90 -12.22
CA ASN A 108 9.87 -2.55 -12.82
C ASN A 108 10.16 -2.55 -14.34
N CYS A 109 10.44 -3.70 -14.94
CA CYS A 109 10.71 -3.82 -16.38
C CYS A 109 9.46 -4.14 -17.20
N GLN A 110 8.27 -3.74 -16.73
CA GLN A 110 7.02 -3.95 -17.43
C GLN A 110 6.61 -2.69 -18.20
N THR A 111 5.77 -2.86 -19.22
CA THR A 111 5.21 -1.77 -20.02
C THR A 111 3.69 -1.65 -19.90
N ARG A 112 3.05 -2.48 -19.07
CA ARG A 112 1.59 -2.53 -18.90
C ARG A 112 1.22 -2.50 -17.44
N TYR A 113 0.39 -1.54 -17.07
CA TYR A 113 0.01 -1.30 -15.68
C TYR A 113 -1.47 -0.97 -15.54
N LEU A 114 -1.98 -1.13 -14.34
CA LEU A 114 -3.32 -0.74 -13.91
C LEU A 114 -3.23 0.54 -13.09
N LEU A 115 -4.07 1.52 -13.35
CA LEU A 115 -4.17 2.75 -12.58
C LEU A 115 -5.60 2.93 -12.07
N ASP A 116 -5.74 3.12 -10.78
CA ASP A 116 -7.04 3.39 -10.16
C ASP A 116 -6.88 4.14 -8.81
N THR A 117 -8.00 4.58 -8.24
CA THR A 117 -8.05 5.30 -6.97
C THR A 117 -8.93 4.59 -5.95
N LYS A 118 -8.56 4.68 -4.67
CA LYS A 118 -9.35 4.16 -3.56
C LYS A 118 -9.54 5.20 -2.46
N PRO A 119 -10.77 5.33 -1.87
CA PRO A 119 -10.99 6.18 -0.71
C PRO A 119 -10.17 5.74 0.51
N VAL A 120 -9.58 6.72 1.20
CA VAL A 120 -8.90 6.54 2.49
C VAL A 120 -9.50 7.52 3.49
N PRO A 121 -10.61 7.17 4.15
CA PRO A 121 -11.22 7.98 5.19
C PRO A 121 -10.29 8.13 6.40
N VAL A 122 -10.21 9.34 6.98
CA VAL A 122 -9.38 9.58 8.17
C VAL A 122 -10.20 10.02 9.38
N LEU A 123 -11.32 10.68 9.16
CA LEU A 123 -12.23 11.16 10.20
C LEU A 123 -13.69 10.93 9.81
N GLY A 124 -14.56 10.85 10.83
CA GLY A 124 -16.00 10.80 10.60
C GLY A 124 -16.49 12.02 9.79
N TYR A 125 -17.33 11.78 8.78
CA TYR A 125 -17.77 12.81 7.83
C TYR A 125 -18.37 14.06 8.51
N LYS A 126 -19.22 13.85 9.53
CA LYS A 126 -19.89 14.93 10.28
C LYS A 126 -19.06 15.52 11.44
N ARG A 127 -17.92 14.89 11.79
CA ARG A 127 -17.08 15.34 12.92
C ARG A 127 -16.43 16.68 12.60
N ASN A 128 -16.27 17.56 13.60
CA ASN A 128 -15.44 18.76 13.48
C ASN A 128 -13.98 18.40 13.19
N LYS A 129 -13.36 19.08 12.24
CA LYS A 129 -11.98 18.82 11.75
C LYS A 129 -10.98 19.88 12.20
N SER A 130 -11.41 21.02 12.73
CA SER A 130 -10.57 22.19 13.03
C SER A 130 -9.35 21.90 13.90
N HIS A 131 -9.46 20.92 14.81
CA HIS A 131 -8.36 20.51 15.70
C HIS A 131 -7.64 19.24 15.25
N SER A 132 -7.84 18.81 13.99
CA SER A 132 -7.22 17.63 13.44
C SER A 132 -5.95 18.01 12.65
N ASP A 133 -4.92 17.19 12.74
CA ASP A 133 -3.72 17.26 11.89
C ASP A 133 -4.04 17.16 10.39
N PHE A 134 -5.23 16.65 10.04
CA PHE A 134 -5.71 16.53 8.67
C PHE A 134 -6.42 17.80 8.15
N PHE A 135 -6.66 18.79 9.01
CA PHE A 135 -7.33 20.03 8.63
C PHE A 135 -6.46 20.82 7.62
N GLY A 136 -7.09 21.31 6.55
CA GLY A 136 -6.40 22.02 5.48
C GLY A 136 -5.59 21.15 4.50
N ASN A 137 -5.45 19.85 4.79
CA ASN A 137 -4.69 18.91 3.96
C ASN A 137 -5.56 17.80 3.35
N ALA A 138 -6.51 17.26 4.11
CA ALA A 138 -7.50 16.30 3.62
C ALA A 138 -8.72 17.02 3.02
N GLY A 139 -9.46 16.32 2.16
CA GLY A 139 -10.65 16.85 1.48
C GLY A 139 -11.91 16.01 1.71
N TYR A 140 -13.06 16.57 1.30
CA TYR A 140 -14.32 15.83 1.24
C TYR A 140 -14.44 15.11 -0.09
N GLY A 141 -14.71 13.83 -0.07
CA GLY A 141 -14.86 13.00 -1.25
C GLY A 141 -16.18 12.22 -1.27
N ILE A 142 -16.54 11.76 -2.46
CA ILE A 142 -17.68 10.87 -2.70
C ILE A 142 -17.19 9.68 -3.51
N CYS A 143 -17.39 8.47 -2.99
CA CYS A 143 -17.25 7.24 -3.78
C CYS A 143 -18.62 6.88 -4.35
N ALA A 144 -18.81 7.12 -5.65
CA ALA A 144 -20.12 6.98 -6.30
C ALA A 144 -20.61 5.51 -6.28
N SER A 145 -19.72 4.55 -6.54
CA SER A 145 -20.05 3.11 -6.59
C SER A 145 -20.62 2.59 -5.25
N ARG A 146 -20.17 3.15 -4.13
CA ARG A 146 -20.61 2.74 -2.77
C ARG A 146 -21.52 3.77 -2.08
N LYS A 147 -21.88 4.85 -2.77
CA LYS A 147 -22.62 5.99 -2.20
C LYS A 147 -22.02 6.52 -0.89
N LEU A 148 -20.69 6.40 -0.74
CA LEU A 148 -19.96 6.76 0.47
C LEU A 148 -19.48 8.21 0.40
N LYS A 149 -19.95 9.05 1.33
CA LYS A 149 -19.37 10.38 1.58
C LYS A 149 -18.34 10.26 2.69
N TYR A 150 -17.13 10.77 2.48
CA TYR A 150 -16.04 10.67 3.45
C TYR A 150 -15.19 11.94 3.49
N PHE A 151 -14.43 12.08 4.56
CA PHE A 151 -13.38 13.10 4.70
C PHE A 151 -12.04 12.39 4.84
N GLY A 152 -11.10 12.71 3.97
CA GLY A 152 -9.80 12.05 3.94
C GLY A 152 -9.04 12.26 2.64
N TYR A 153 -8.44 11.18 2.17
CA TYR A 153 -7.61 11.15 0.96
C TYR A 153 -8.14 10.13 -0.06
N LYS A 154 -7.68 10.27 -1.28
CA LYS A 154 -7.67 9.18 -2.28
C LYS A 154 -6.27 8.58 -2.29
N LEU A 155 -6.18 7.26 -2.22
CA LEU A 155 -4.99 6.51 -2.60
C LEU A 155 -5.04 6.34 -4.11
N VAL A 156 -4.16 7.00 -4.84
CA VAL A 156 -3.94 6.74 -6.24
C VAL A 156 -2.83 5.71 -6.38
N THR A 157 -3.03 4.67 -7.19
CA THR A 157 -2.11 3.53 -7.24
C THR A 157 -1.95 3.04 -8.67
N VAL A 158 -0.69 2.82 -9.06
CA VAL A 158 -0.34 2.05 -10.25
C VAL A 158 0.15 0.68 -9.82
N THR A 159 -0.48 -0.37 -10.35
CA THR A 159 -0.07 -1.76 -10.09
C THR A 159 0.34 -2.44 -11.39
N SER A 160 1.18 -3.48 -11.29
CA SER A 160 1.39 -4.40 -12.41
C SER A 160 0.11 -5.17 -12.72
N LEU A 161 0.03 -5.82 -13.89
CA LEU A 161 -1.08 -6.72 -14.23
C LEU A 161 -1.23 -7.90 -13.24
N ARG A 162 -0.16 -8.24 -12.53
CA ARG A 162 -0.20 -9.24 -11.45
C ARG A 162 -0.74 -8.69 -10.12
N GLY A 163 -0.95 -7.37 -10.01
CA GLY A 163 -1.46 -6.72 -8.81
C GLY A 163 -0.36 -6.23 -7.84
N ILE A 164 0.89 -6.18 -8.27
CA ILE A 164 2.00 -5.67 -7.46
C ILE A 164 1.95 -4.15 -7.47
N PRO A 165 1.88 -3.46 -6.31
CA PRO A 165 1.88 -2.01 -6.24
C PRO A 165 3.24 -1.45 -6.65
N MET A 166 3.28 -0.73 -7.78
CA MET A 166 4.50 -0.14 -8.32
C MET A 166 4.75 1.24 -7.73
N VAL A 167 3.79 2.14 -7.92
CA VAL A 167 3.82 3.51 -7.39
C VAL A 167 2.45 3.83 -6.80
N TYR A 168 2.43 4.60 -5.75
CA TYR A 168 1.20 5.07 -5.12
C TYR A 168 1.40 6.43 -4.45
N GLY A 169 0.31 7.15 -4.28
CA GLY A 169 0.28 8.46 -3.61
C GLY A 169 -1.02 8.68 -2.86
N LEU A 170 -0.98 9.58 -1.88
CA LEU A 170 -2.15 10.07 -1.17
C LEU A 170 -2.42 11.51 -1.60
N VAL A 171 -3.61 11.77 -2.11
CA VAL A 171 -4.07 13.10 -2.50
C VAL A 171 -5.37 13.45 -1.76
N PRO A 172 -5.68 14.75 -1.54
CA PRO A 172 -6.95 15.13 -0.93
C PRO A 172 -8.15 14.53 -1.66
N ALA A 173 -9.17 14.07 -0.92
CA ALA A 173 -10.30 13.32 -1.48
C ALA A 173 -11.13 14.11 -2.51
N ASN A 174 -11.08 15.43 -2.48
CA ASN A 174 -11.78 16.32 -3.43
C ASN A 174 -11.03 16.51 -4.77
N LEU A 175 -9.79 16.04 -4.88
CA LEU A 175 -9.05 16.17 -6.14
C LEU A 175 -9.68 15.29 -7.23
N ASP A 176 -9.75 15.78 -8.48
CA ASP A 176 -10.18 15.00 -9.64
C ASP A 176 -9.25 13.78 -9.85
N GLU A 177 -9.78 12.68 -10.37
CA GLU A 177 -9.03 11.43 -10.54
C GLU A 177 -7.87 11.57 -11.53
N ARG A 178 -8.04 12.37 -12.58
CA ARG A 178 -7.00 12.65 -13.57
C ARG A 178 -5.86 13.47 -12.95
N LEU A 179 -6.19 14.53 -12.19
CA LEU A 179 -5.19 15.32 -11.46
C LEU A 179 -4.50 14.48 -10.36
N ALA A 180 -5.22 13.55 -9.75
CA ALA A 180 -4.63 12.59 -8.82
C ALA A 180 -3.61 11.69 -9.53
N ALA A 181 -3.93 11.20 -10.73
CA ALA A 181 -3.01 10.38 -11.53
C ALA A 181 -1.73 11.13 -11.93
N GLU A 182 -1.83 12.40 -12.28
CA GLU A 182 -0.66 13.23 -12.65
C GLU A 182 0.41 13.25 -11.56
N THR A 183 0.03 13.10 -10.29
CA THR A 183 1.00 13.10 -9.17
C THR A 183 1.95 11.90 -9.17
N ILE A 184 1.61 10.82 -9.91
CA ILE A 184 2.40 9.59 -9.94
C ILE A 184 2.72 9.06 -11.34
N ILE A 185 2.08 9.59 -12.37
CA ILE A 185 2.18 9.06 -13.74
C ILE A 185 3.55 9.32 -14.37
N ASP A 186 4.26 10.35 -13.93
CA ASP A 186 5.60 10.72 -14.40
C ASP A 186 6.68 9.70 -14.01
N HIS A 187 6.35 8.75 -13.12
CA HIS A 187 7.24 7.63 -12.82
C HIS A 187 7.28 6.58 -13.94
N PHE A 188 6.45 6.72 -14.96
CA PHE A 188 6.32 5.79 -16.07
C PHE A 188 6.52 6.52 -17.39
N SER A 189 7.12 5.84 -18.37
CA SER A 189 7.27 6.31 -19.74
C SER A 189 7.14 5.16 -20.71
N CYS A 190 6.55 5.44 -21.88
CA CYS A 190 6.33 4.43 -22.93
C CYS A 190 5.53 3.21 -22.44
N CYS A 191 4.51 3.43 -21.61
CA CYS A 191 3.71 2.39 -20.99
C CYS A 191 2.22 2.47 -21.37
N ASP A 192 1.54 1.32 -21.36
CA ASP A 192 0.09 1.23 -21.43
C ASP A 192 -0.48 1.26 -19.99
N LEU A 193 -1.33 2.23 -19.71
CA LEU A 193 -2.02 2.39 -18.42
C LEU A 193 -3.51 2.11 -18.61
N PHE A 194 -4.00 1.06 -17.96
CA PHE A 194 -5.40 0.65 -18.01
C PHE A 194 -6.15 1.20 -16.82
N THR A 195 -7.23 1.92 -17.08
CA THR A 195 -7.95 2.70 -16.07
C THR A 195 -9.46 2.50 -16.19
N ASP A 196 -10.19 3.06 -15.24
CA ASP A 196 -11.65 3.11 -15.31
C ASP A 196 -12.18 4.34 -16.09
N LYS A 197 -13.53 4.51 -16.12
CA LYS A 197 -14.20 5.62 -16.81
C LYS A 197 -13.98 7.00 -16.14
N GLY A 198 -13.47 7.04 -14.92
CA GLY A 198 -13.13 8.29 -14.21
C GLY A 198 -11.98 9.05 -14.87
N PHE A 199 -11.11 8.33 -15.59
CA PHE A 199 -9.95 8.89 -16.28
C PHE A 199 -10.22 9.25 -17.75
N LEU A 200 -11.48 9.27 -18.18
CA LEU A 200 -11.84 9.72 -19.54
C LEU A 200 -11.59 11.22 -19.71
N GLY A 201 -10.92 11.60 -20.79
CA GLY A 201 -10.68 12.96 -21.19
C GLY A 201 -9.64 13.05 -22.31
N LEU A 202 -10.10 13.29 -23.55
CA LEU A 202 -9.21 13.24 -24.72
C LEU A 202 -8.05 14.23 -24.60
N GLU A 203 -8.31 15.47 -24.18
CA GLU A 203 -7.27 16.49 -23.99
C GLU A 203 -6.24 16.05 -22.96
N TRP A 204 -6.70 15.56 -21.81
CA TRP A 204 -5.83 15.06 -20.75
C TRP A 204 -5.02 13.85 -21.21
N GLN A 205 -5.63 12.88 -21.88
CA GLN A 205 -4.93 11.69 -22.40
C GLN A 205 -3.88 12.06 -23.44
N THR A 206 -4.17 13.06 -24.30
CA THR A 206 -3.23 13.58 -25.28
C THR A 206 -2.06 14.32 -24.60
N GLN A 207 -2.33 15.11 -23.56
CA GLN A 207 -1.31 15.79 -22.78
C GLN A 207 -0.35 14.76 -22.13
N ILE A 208 -0.87 13.74 -21.46
CA ILE A 208 -0.06 12.67 -20.85
C ILE A 208 0.79 11.97 -21.91
N PHE A 209 0.20 11.62 -23.06
CA PHE A 209 0.95 11.00 -24.15
C PHE A 209 2.11 11.89 -24.64
N ASN A 210 1.87 13.16 -24.85
CA ASN A 210 2.90 14.10 -25.31
C ASN A 210 4.04 14.29 -24.31
N GLN A 211 3.76 14.19 -23.01
CA GLN A 211 4.74 14.37 -21.93
C GLN A 211 5.55 13.11 -21.64
N THR A 212 4.91 11.95 -21.68
CA THR A 212 5.48 10.70 -21.13
C THR A 212 5.53 9.54 -22.11
N ASN A 213 4.91 9.66 -23.30
CA ASN A 213 4.60 8.58 -24.24
C ASN A 213 3.76 7.45 -23.61
N ASN A 214 3.05 7.70 -22.52
CA ASN A 214 2.14 6.74 -21.93
C ASN A 214 0.78 6.75 -22.65
N LEU A 215 0.26 5.57 -22.94
CA LEU A 215 -1.09 5.39 -23.50
C LEU A 215 -2.08 5.09 -22.39
N ILE A 216 -3.12 5.92 -22.28
CA ILE A 216 -4.21 5.73 -21.30
C ILE A 216 -5.38 4.99 -21.98
N TRP A 217 -5.65 3.78 -21.51
CA TRP A 217 -6.74 2.94 -22.01
C TRP A 217 -7.91 2.97 -21.03
N THR A 218 -9.06 3.44 -21.49
CA THR A 218 -10.29 3.54 -20.69
C THR A 218 -11.46 2.89 -21.38
N PRO A 219 -12.40 2.26 -20.66
CA PRO A 219 -13.70 1.89 -21.22
C PRO A 219 -14.47 3.14 -21.65
N ARG A 220 -15.08 3.10 -22.83
CA ARG A 220 -15.89 4.20 -23.35
C ARG A 220 -17.27 4.23 -22.68
N ARG A 221 -17.85 5.43 -22.55
CA ARG A 221 -19.25 5.58 -22.14
C ARG A 221 -20.18 5.31 -23.33
N SER A 222 -21.37 4.74 -23.09
CA SER A 222 -22.32 4.40 -24.15
C SER A 222 -22.76 5.58 -25.01
N ASN A 223 -22.70 6.80 -24.47
CA ASN A 223 -23.06 8.04 -25.16
C ASN A 223 -21.90 8.69 -25.94
N GLN A 224 -20.73 8.06 -26.00
CA GLN A 224 -19.61 8.57 -26.78
C GLN A 224 -19.74 8.17 -28.26
N TYR A 225 -19.39 9.10 -29.16
CA TYR A 225 -19.46 8.86 -30.61
C TYR A 225 -18.50 7.77 -31.06
N VAL A 226 -17.27 7.77 -30.56
CA VAL A 226 -16.29 6.71 -30.84
C VAL A 226 -16.35 5.66 -29.73
N GLN A 227 -16.63 4.43 -30.12
CA GLN A 227 -16.72 3.27 -29.23
C GLN A 227 -15.48 2.37 -29.39
N ASN A 228 -15.07 1.71 -28.32
CA ASN A 228 -14.09 0.64 -28.38
C ASN A 228 -14.69 -0.59 -29.09
N THR A 229 -13.84 -1.42 -29.69
CA THR A 229 -14.29 -2.73 -30.18
C THR A 229 -14.79 -3.59 -29.02
N ARG A 230 -15.69 -4.57 -29.33
CA ARG A 230 -16.21 -5.48 -28.30
C ARG A 230 -15.10 -6.24 -27.58
N ASN A 231 -14.08 -6.69 -28.32
CA ASN A 231 -12.95 -7.43 -27.76
C ASN A 231 -12.11 -6.56 -26.81
N LEU A 232 -11.86 -5.30 -27.18
CA LEU A 232 -11.14 -4.35 -26.32
C LEU A 232 -11.92 -4.06 -25.03
N ASN A 233 -13.24 -3.83 -25.15
CA ASN A 233 -14.06 -3.60 -23.95
C ASN A 233 -14.09 -4.82 -23.02
N HIS A 234 -14.18 -6.04 -23.57
CA HIS A 234 -14.14 -7.26 -22.76
C HIS A 234 -12.78 -7.40 -22.03
N TRP A 235 -11.69 -7.17 -22.76
CA TRP A 235 -10.37 -7.22 -22.18
C TRP A 235 -10.15 -6.13 -21.11
N LEU A 236 -10.57 -4.89 -21.36
CA LEU A 236 -10.52 -3.80 -20.36
C LEU A 236 -11.33 -4.13 -19.10
N SER A 237 -12.46 -4.81 -19.23
CA SER A 237 -13.25 -5.26 -18.08
C SER A 237 -12.51 -6.29 -17.23
N SER A 238 -11.89 -7.30 -17.86
CA SER A 238 -11.12 -8.32 -17.12
C SER A 238 -9.89 -7.74 -16.43
N VAL A 239 -9.22 -6.78 -17.06
CA VAL A 239 -8.09 -6.05 -16.48
C VAL A 239 -8.52 -5.21 -15.28
N ARG A 240 -9.70 -4.56 -15.39
CA ARG A 240 -10.28 -3.79 -14.28
C ARG A 240 -10.62 -4.66 -13.07
N GLU A 241 -11.21 -5.82 -13.27
CA GLU A 241 -11.50 -6.78 -12.18
C GLU A 241 -10.24 -7.11 -11.39
N ARG A 242 -9.07 -7.14 -12.05
CA ARG A 242 -7.80 -7.41 -11.37
C ARG A 242 -7.42 -6.31 -10.37
N ILE A 243 -7.54 -5.01 -10.73
CA ILE A 243 -7.21 -3.92 -9.80
C ILE A 243 -8.23 -3.80 -8.66
N GLU A 244 -9.52 -4.06 -8.96
CA GLU A 244 -10.55 -4.14 -7.93
C GLU A 244 -10.22 -5.28 -6.93
N GLY A 245 -9.74 -6.42 -7.41
CA GLY A 245 -9.24 -7.52 -6.57
C GLY A 245 -8.07 -7.11 -5.69
N VAL A 246 -7.09 -6.37 -6.23
CA VAL A 246 -5.97 -5.84 -5.45
C VAL A 246 -6.45 -4.91 -4.34
N PHE A 247 -7.38 -4.01 -4.63
CA PHE A 247 -7.93 -3.13 -3.61
C PHE A 247 -8.76 -3.87 -2.56
N HIS A 248 -9.45 -4.92 -2.95
CA HIS A 248 -10.15 -5.80 -2.02
C HIS A 248 -9.15 -6.49 -1.09
N GLU A 249 -8.09 -7.08 -1.65
CA GLU A 249 -7.01 -7.69 -0.87
C GLU A 249 -6.38 -6.70 0.11
N ILE A 250 -6.05 -5.47 -0.33
CA ILE A 250 -5.51 -4.41 0.54
C ILE A 250 -6.51 -3.98 1.61
N GLN A 251 -7.81 -4.06 1.34
CA GLN A 251 -8.86 -3.72 2.29
C GLN A 251 -9.05 -4.79 3.36
N ASP A 252 -9.10 -6.05 2.96
CA ASP A 252 -9.57 -7.15 3.81
C ASP A 252 -8.45 -7.85 4.58
N THR A 253 -7.19 -7.64 4.20
CA THR A 253 -6.05 -8.20 4.94
C THR A 253 -5.60 -7.28 6.06
N GLY A 254 -5.41 -7.81 7.26
CA GLY A 254 -4.83 -7.14 8.42
C GLY A 254 -5.47 -5.77 8.72
N ARG A 255 -4.67 -4.71 8.61
CA ARG A 255 -5.16 -3.33 8.77
C ARG A 255 -5.94 -2.90 7.53
N ASN A 256 -7.23 -2.78 7.66
CA ASN A 256 -8.07 -2.26 6.60
C ASN A 256 -7.66 -0.82 6.21
N ILE A 257 -7.35 -0.60 4.93
CA ILE A 257 -6.86 0.70 4.43
C ILE A 257 -7.87 1.84 4.63
N GLU A 258 -9.14 1.52 4.71
CA GLU A 258 -10.20 2.50 4.98
C GLU A 258 -10.38 2.79 6.48
N ARG A 259 -9.69 2.04 7.36
CA ARG A 259 -9.76 2.16 8.82
C ARG A 259 -8.39 2.09 9.46
N LEU A 260 -7.42 2.81 8.91
CA LEU A 260 -6.04 2.81 9.39
C LEU A 260 -5.85 3.41 10.80
N LEU A 261 -6.88 4.03 11.38
CA LEU A 261 -6.88 4.59 12.74
C LEU A 261 -5.75 5.62 12.99
N ALA A 262 -5.24 6.25 11.94
CA ALA A 262 -4.23 7.29 12.05
C ALA A 262 -4.83 8.58 12.62
N LYS A 263 -4.07 9.26 13.48
CA LYS A 263 -4.45 10.57 14.06
C LYS A 263 -3.64 11.73 13.46
N THR A 264 -2.58 11.42 12.71
CA THR A 264 -1.68 12.40 12.09
C THR A 264 -1.35 12.01 10.66
N ILE A 265 -0.99 13.00 9.83
CA ILE A 265 -0.56 12.78 8.43
C ILE A 265 0.64 11.82 8.37
N VAL A 266 1.66 12.05 9.20
CA VAL A 266 2.84 11.17 9.26
C VAL A 266 2.44 9.75 9.66
N GLY A 267 1.55 9.59 10.63
CA GLY A 267 1.03 8.29 11.04
C GLY A 267 0.25 7.59 9.93
N LEU A 268 -0.55 8.34 9.17
CA LEU A 268 -1.27 7.82 8.00
C LEU A 268 -0.29 7.33 6.92
N CYS A 269 0.67 8.17 6.53
CA CYS A 269 1.69 7.79 5.55
C CYS A 269 2.48 6.54 6.00
N THR A 270 2.85 6.45 7.28
CA THR A 270 3.54 5.27 7.83
C THR A 270 2.73 3.99 7.63
N ARG A 271 1.43 4.04 7.93
CA ARG A 271 0.54 2.88 7.81
C ARG A 271 0.25 2.51 6.37
N VAL A 272 0.11 3.49 5.49
CA VAL A 272 -0.05 3.24 4.04
C VAL A 272 1.22 2.60 3.47
N ILE A 273 2.40 3.13 3.77
CA ILE A 273 3.69 2.57 3.31
C ILE A 273 3.83 1.12 3.80
N ALA A 274 3.62 0.87 5.09
CA ALA A 274 3.68 -0.48 5.64
C ALA A 274 2.67 -1.41 4.95
N LYS A 275 1.44 -0.96 4.73
CA LYS A 275 0.38 -1.71 4.05
C LYS A 275 0.75 -2.10 2.62
N MET A 276 1.22 -1.13 1.83
CA MET A 276 1.60 -1.36 0.43
C MET A 276 2.83 -2.27 0.33
N THR A 277 3.78 -2.15 1.27
CA THR A 277 4.96 -3.01 1.33
C THR A 277 4.59 -4.42 1.77
N SER A 278 3.70 -4.58 2.76
CA SER A 278 3.18 -5.89 3.18
C SER A 278 2.41 -6.59 2.07
N HIS A 279 1.62 -5.85 1.29
CA HIS A 279 0.94 -6.42 0.14
C HIS A 279 1.92 -6.95 -0.92
N LEU A 280 3.01 -6.22 -1.20
CA LEU A 280 4.09 -6.72 -2.07
C LEU A 280 4.80 -7.93 -1.46
N LEU A 281 5.08 -7.91 -0.17
CA LEU A 281 5.73 -9.01 0.55
C LEU A 281 4.96 -10.34 0.42
N ARG A 282 3.63 -10.33 0.31
CA ARG A 282 2.83 -11.54 0.05
C ARG A 282 3.26 -12.25 -1.23
N TYR A 283 3.58 -11.49 -2.28
CA TYR A 283 4.08 -12.09 -3.54
C TYR A 283 5.46 -12.69 -3.37
N LEU A 284 6.34 -12.05 -2.58
CA LEU A 284 7.66 -12.62 -2.26
C LEU A 284 7.53 -13.91 -1.45
N LEU A 285 6.70 -13.90 -0.42
CA LEU A 285 6.46 -15.09 0.40
C LEU A 285 5.91 -16.27 -0.43
N LEU A 286 5.01 -15.98 -1.36
CA LEU A 286 4.47 -17.01 -2.25
C LEU A 286 5.50 -17.51 -3.27
N ILE A 287 6.23 -16.61 -3.93
CA ILE A 287 7.14 -16.94 -5.04
C ILE A 287 8.43 -17.62 -4.52
N ASP A 288 9.01 -17.07 -3.46
CA ASP A 288 10.33 -17.50 -2.97
C ASP A 288 10.23 -18.63 -1.94
N PHE A 289 9.15 -18.69 -1.18
CA PHE A 289 9.00 -19.64 -0.07
C PHE A 289 7.79 -20.58 -0.22
N GLY A 290 6.95 -20.39 -1.24
CA GLY A 290 5.71 -21.15 -1.40
C GLY A 290 4.66 -20.88 -0.30
N VAL A 291 4.82 -19.80 0.45
CA VAL A 291 3.96 -19.43 1.58
C VAL A 291 2.78 -18.59 1.10
N ASN A 292 1.59 -19.16 1.18
CA ASN A 292 0.36 -18.42 0.89
C ASN A 292 -0.25 -17.88 2.18
N VAL A 293 -0.01 -16.61 2.49
CA VAL A 293 -0.52 -15.94 3.70
C VAL A 293 -2.01 -15.62 3.66
N GLN A 294 -2.70 -15.80 2.53
CA GLN A 294 -4.16 -15.64 2.47
C GLN A 294 -4.89 -16.71 3.30
N THR A 295 -4.25 -17.83 3.57
CA THR A 295 -4.84 -18.92 4.36
C THR A 295 -4.72 -18.70 5.87
N PHE A 296 -4.05 -17.66 6.33
CA PHE A 296 -3.92 -17.33 7.77
C PHE A 296 -5.19 -16.77 8.41
N GLU A 297 -6.21 -16.42 7.63
CA GLU A 297 -7.53 -16.04 8.17
C GLU A 297 -8.22 -17.17 8.96
N ALA A 298 -7.69 -18.39 8.89
CA ALA A 298 -8.25 -19.58 9.51
C ALA A 298 -7.55 -20.03 10.81
N VAL A 299 -6.79 -19.16 11.48
CA VAL A 299 -6.31 -19.50 12.83
C VAL A 299 -7.50 -19.44 13.79
N PRO A 300 -7.94 -20.56 14.39
CA PRO A 300 -9.04 -20.53 15.32
C PRO A 300 -8.70 -19.57 16.46
N THR A 301 -9.57 -18.62 16.71
CA THR A 301 -9.58 -17.88 17.97
C THR A 301 -9.95 -18.90 19.06
N PHE A 302 -8.99 -19.24 19.93
CA PHE A 302 -9.24 -19.93 21.15
C PHE A 302 -9.87 -19.00 22.18
#